data_6acf9b53612258af51537b665fd80219
#
_entry.id   6acf9b53612258af51537b665fd80219
#
_cell.length_a   1.000
_cell.length_b   1.000
_cell.length_c   1.000
_cell.angle_alpha   90.00
_cell.angle_beta   90.00
_cell.angle_gamma   90.00
#
_symmetry.space_group_name_H-M   'P 1'
#
loop_
_entity.id
_entity.type
_entity.pdbx_description
1 polymer ?
#
loop_
_entity_poly.entity_id
_entity_poly.type
_entity_poly.pdbx_seq_one_letter_code
_entity_poly.pdbx_strand_id
1 'polypeptide(L)'
;MDTLALKKELVELVAAANDMTSLENVRVTALGKKGRITDLMKNLGTMSPEERKTAGAELNVLKDEIAALIDKQATQLKAQELDARLANEQIDVTLSPRPARKGSIHPISQTLDELVTIFADMGFTVADGPDIEDDFHNFTALNFPLGHPAREMHDTFYLPNDERQEGEAQKKLLRTHTSTVQIRHMLQNKPPVKILCMGRVYRSDWDMTHTPVFHQMDGLVIDKATHMGHLKGCLMDFVRAYFEIDDLPVRFRPSFFPFTEPSAEMDIGCSRKDGGLKIGARDSWLEILGCGMVHPNVIANCGLDPNEYQGFAFGMGVERIAMLKYGIPDLRSFFESDTRWLSHYGADPLNRPNRATK
;
A
#
# COMPACT_ATOMS: atom_id res chain seq x y z
N MET A 1 0.26 78.96 -18.98
CA MET A 1 0.60 77.50 -18.68
C MET A 1 0.72 76.83 -20.02
N ASP A 2 1.79 76.10 -20.26
CA ASP A 2 1.90 75.37 -21.53
C ASP A 2 1.32 73.96 -21.37
N THR A 3 -0.02 73.92 -21.37
CA THR A 3 -0.78 72.64 -21.24
C THR A 3 -0.52 71.75 -22.43
N LEU A 4 -0.17 72.31 -23.60
CA LEU A 4 0.10 71.55 -24.81
C LEU A 4 1.45 70.81 -24.76
N ALA A 5 2.49 71.46 -24.20
CA ALA A 5 3.80 70.87 -23.99
C ALA A 5 3.69 69.67 -22.95
N LEU A 6 2.96 69.87 -21.84
CA LEU A 6 2.73 68.84 -20.84
C LEU A 6 1.96 67.66 -21.40
N LYS A 7 0.94 67.90 -22.23
CA LYS A 7 0.18 66.82 -22.89
C LYS A 7 1.11 65.99 -23.76
N LYS A 8 1.93 66.58 -24.58
CA LYS A 8 2.85 65.88 -25.47
C LYS A 8 3.82 65.00 -24.69
N GLU A 9 4.41 65.58 -23.64
CA GLU A 9 5.34 64.82 -22.78
C GLU A 9 4.69 63.62 -22.11
N LEU A 10 3.48 63.81 -21.54
CA LEU A 10 2.76 62.70 -20.88
C LEU A 10 2.31 61.63 -21.87
N VAL A 11 1.91 61.98 -23.08
CA VAL A 11 1.57 61.02 -24.14
C VAL A 11 2.81 60.20 -24.54
N GLU A 12 3.97 60.83 -24.68
CA GLU A 12 5.22 60.15 -24.98
C GLU A 12 5.63 59.20 -23.84
N LEU A 13 5.46 59.59 -22.58
CA LEU A 13 5.72 58.74 -21.42
C LEU A 13 4.79 57.54 -21.36
N VAL A 14 3.50 57.72 -21.65
CA VAL A 14 2.55 56.59 -21.71
C VAL A 14 2.91 55.63 -22.84
N ALA A 15 3.29 56.16 -24.01
CA ALA A 15 3.67 55.33 -25.15
C ALA A 15 5.00 54.57 -24.94
N ALA A 16 5.91 55.13 -24.16
CA ALA A 16 7.21 54.53 -23.83
C ALA A 16 7.11 53.44 -22.74
N ALA A 17 5.99 53.34 -22.02
CA ALA A 17 5.79 52.34 -20.98
C ALA A 17 5.64 50.93 -21.59
N ASN A 18 6.59 50.03 -21.30
CA ASN A 18 6.67 48.69 -21.86
C ASN A 18 6.18 47.60 -20.89
N ASP A 19 5.85 47.95 -19.64
CA ASP A 19 5.32 47.04 -18.61
C ASP A 19 4.33 47.77 -17.69
N MET A 20 3.56 47.01 -16.93
CA MET A 20 2.54 47.54 -16.00
C MET A 20 3.15 48.42 -14.89
N THR A 21 4.39 48.15 -14.47
CA THR A 21 5.05 48.89 -13.40
C THR A 21 5.47 50.28 -13.90
N SER A 22 6.05 50.36 -15.08
CA SER A 22 6.42 51.65 -15.73
C SER A 22 5.17 52.48 -16.04
N LEU A 23 4.09 51.85 -16.51
CA LEU A 23 2.84 52.57 -16.77
C LEU A 23 2.20 53.10 -15.47
N GLU A 24 2.24 52.34 -14.38
CA GLU A 24 1.76 52.80 -13.07
C GLU A 24 2.59 53.97 -12.55
N ASN A 25 3.89 53.95 -12.74
CA ASN A 25 4.76 55.11 -12.42
C ASN A 25 4.37 56.36 -13.21
N VAL A 26 4.06 56.23 -14.51
CA VAL A 26 3.53 57.33 -15.33
C VAL A 26 2.19 57.82 -14.78
N ARG A 27 1.30 56.93 -14.43
CA ARG A 27 -0.01 57.27 -13.81
C ARG A 27 0.16 58.07 -12.53
N VAL A 28 1.05 57.65 -11.64
CA VAL A 28 1.35 58.35 -10.38
C VAL A 28 1.98 59.71 -10.65
N THR A 29 2.88 59.82 -11.61
CA THR A 29 3.55 61.08 -12.01
C THR A 29 2.58 62.07 -12.66
N ALA A 30 1.60 61.60 -13.43
CA ALA A 30 0.63 62.46 -14.10
C ALA A 30 -0.56 62.80 -13.18
N LEU A 31 -1.19 61.79 -12.56
CA LEU A 31 -2.50 61.89 -11.93
C LEU A 31 -2.48 61.64 -10.40
N GLY A 32 -1.33 61.29 -9.81
CA GLY A 32 -1.19 61.02 -8.38
C GLY A 32 -1.43 62.26 -7.51
N LYS A 33 -1.47 62.08 -6.17
CA LYS A 33 -1.70 63.17 -5.20
C LYS A 33 -0.71 64.36 -5.35
N LYS A 34 0.51 64.08 -5.83
CA LYS A 34 1.55 65.05 -6.17
C LYS A 34 1.86 65.01 -7.68
N GLY A 35 0.93 64.54 -8.50
CA GLY A 35 1.11 64.44 -9.94
C GLY A 35 1.03 65.78 -10.60
N ARG A 36 1.70 65.88 -11.75
CA ARG A 36 1.87 67.15 -12.47
C ARG A 36 0.53 67.83 -12.83
N ILE A 37 -0.47 67.06 -13.27
CA ILE A 37 -1.79 67.62 -13.57
C ILE A 37 -2.51 68.03 -12.26
N THR A 38 -2.39 67.24 -11.19
CA THR A 38 -3.00 67.53 -9.91
C THR A 38 -2.43 68.76 -9.24
N ASP A 39 -1.13 68.98 -9.36
CA ASP A 39 -0.47 70.19 -8.83
C ASP A 39 -0.83 71.46 -9.64
N LEU A 40 -0.96 71.38 -10.97
CA LEU A 40 -1.51 72.44 -11.77
C LEU A 40 -2.97 72.73 -11.37
N MET A 41 -3.81 71.74 -11.09
CA MET A 41 -5.18 71.96 -10.62
C MET A 41 -5.21 72.69 -9.26
N LYS A 42 -4.31 72.39 -8.32
CA LYS A 42 -4.19 73.10 -7.05
C LYS A 42 -3.83 74.59 -7.25
N ASN A 43 -2.94 74.88 -8.21
CA ASN A 43 -2.53 76.24 -8.48
C ASN A 43 -3.61 77.15 -9.13
N LEU A 44 -4.71 76.55 -9.62
CA LEU A 44 -5.89 77.28 -10.07
C LEU A 44 -6.53 78.14 -8.98
N GLY A 45 -6.26 77.87 -7.70
CA GLY A 45 -6.78 78.64 -6.55
C GLY A 45 -6.25 80.09 -6.48
N THR A 46 -5.14 80.34 -7.14
CA THR A 46 -4.46 81.69 -7.14
C THR A 46 -4.82 82.54 -8.34
N MET A 47 -5.67 82.11 -9.26
CA MET A 47 -6.04 82.78 -10.52
C MET A 47 -7.37 83.51 -10.37
N SER A 48 -7.64 84.47 -11.31
CA SER A 48 -8.92 85.17 -11.37
C SER A 48 -10.10 84.23 -11.70
N PRO A 49 -11.32 84.57 -11.34
CA PRO A 49 -12.48 83.68 -11.53
C PRO A 49 -12.71 83.24 -12.98
N GLU A 50 -12.49 84.07 -13.95
CA GLU A 50 -12.67 83.76 -15.37
C GLU A 50 -11.56 82.84 -15.92
N GLU A 51 -10.29 83.23 -15.64
CA GLU A 51 -9.11 82.40 -16.02
C GLU A 51 -9.19 80.98 -15.34
N ARG A 52 -9.65 80.90 -14.11
CA ARG A 52 -9.82 79.67 -13.38
C ARG A 52 -10.85 78.77 -14.04
N LYS A 53 -11.94 79.29 -14.58
CA LYS A 53 -12.95 78.51 -15.27
C LYS A 53 -12.45 77.90 -16.56
N THR A 54 -11.72 78.68 -17.36
CA THR A 54 -11.14 78.26 -18.65
C THR A 54 -10.01 77.24 -18.45
N ALA A 55 -9.05 77.53 -17.59
CA ALA A 55 -7.90 76.68 -17.32
C ALA A 55 -8.32 75.41 -16.59
N GLY A 56 -9.37 75.45 -15.71
CA GLY A 56 -9.93 74.27 -15.05
C GLY A 56 -10.61 73.33 -16.03
N ALA A 57 -11.30 73.87 -17.04
CA ALA A 57 -11.93 73.02 -18.07
C ALA A 57 -10.85 72.35 -18.95
N GLU A 58 -9.82 73.06 -19.36
CA GLU A 58 -8.69 72.48 -20.13
C GLU A 58 -7.94 71.40 -19.36
N LEU A 59 -7.65 71.62 -18.08
CA LEU A 59 -6.95 70.65 -17.25
C LEU A 59 -7.81 69.38 -16.98
N ASN A 60 -9.13 69.51 -16.88
CA ASN A 60 -10.03 68.35 -16.75
C ASN A 60 -10.03 67.53 -18.05
N VAL A 61 -10.13 68.16 -19.20
CA VAL A 61 -10.02 67.50 -20.51
C VAL A 61 -8.69 66.75 -20.62
N LEU A 62 -7.58 67.44 -20.29
CA LEU A 62 -6.26 66.84 -20.31
C LEU A 62 -6.16 65.61 -19.36
N LYS A 63 -6.70 65.71 -18.15
CA LYS A 63 -6.73 64.65 -17.20
C LYS A 63 -7.48 63.43 -17.74
N ASP A 64 -8.66 63.64 -18.33
CA ASP A 64 -9.52 62.55 -18.84
C ASP A 64 -8.87 61.91 -20.08
N GLU A 65 -8.25 62.70 -20.95
CA GLU A 65 -7.49 62.18 -22.11
C GLU A 65 -6.27 61.33 -21.68
N ILE A 66 -5.50 61.77 -20.70
CA ILE A 66 -4.33 61.03 -20.22
C ILE A 66 -4.81 59.76 -19.47
N ALA A 67 -5.89 59.82 -18.68
CA ALA A 67 -6.47 58.66 -18.05
C ALA A 67 -6.90 57.59 -19.08
N ALA A 68 -7.63 58.03 -20.13
CA ALA A 68 -8.04 57.15 -21.22
C ALA A 68 -6.86 56.50 -21.98
N LEU A 69 -5.78 57.25 -22.19
CA LEU A 69 -4.57 56.73 -22.81
C LEU A 69 -3.87 55.70 -21.93
N ILE A 70 -3.78 55.93 -20.63
CA ILE A 70 -3.21 55.00 -19.65
C ILE A 70 -4.03 53.71 -19.63
N ASP A 71 -5.38 53.79 -19.59
CA ASP A 71 -6.25 52.60 -19.58
C ASP A 71 -6.13 51.80 -20.89
N LYS A 72 -6.02 52.47 -22.03
CA LYS A 72 -5.79 51.83 -23.32
C LYS A 72 -4.43 51.11 -23.34
N GLN A 73 -3.37 51.75 -22.89
CA GLN A 73 -2.03 51.17 -22.82
C GLN A 73 -2.01 49.99 -21.84
N ALA A 74 -2.66 50.11 -20.68
CA ALA A 74 -2.79 49.00 -19.70
C ALA A 74 -3.48 47.76 -20.31
N THR A 75 -4.51 47.99 -21.11
CA THR A 75 -5.22 46.88 -21.79
C THR A 75 -4.32 46.21 -22.82
N GLN A 76 -3.53 46.98 -23.57
CA GLN A 76 -2.58 46.45 -24.55
C GLN A 76 -1.46 45.65 -23.88
N LEU A 77 -0.85 46.20 -22.81
CA LEU A 77 0.22 45.51 -22.07
C LEU A 77 -0.27 44.20 -21.43
N LYS A 78 -1.48 44.17 -20.86
CA LYS A 78 -2.09 42.94 -20.33
C LYS A 78 -2.34 41.90 -21.41
N ALA A 79 -2.79 42.31 -22.60
CA ALA A 79 -2.97 41.40 -23.72
C ALA A 79 -1.64 40.81 -24.18
N GLN A 80 -0.59 41.66 -24.34
CA GLN A 80 0.76 41.20 -24.71
C GLN A 80 1.35 40.25 -23.67
N GLU A 81 1.20 40.54 -22.38
CA GLU A 81 1.64 39.63 -21.29
C GLU A 81 0.91 38.29 -21.33
N LEU A 82 -0.42 38.32 -21.57
CA LEU A 82 -1.21 37.11 -21.73
C LEU A 82 -0.78 36.28 -22.93
N ASP A 83 -0.58 36.95 -24.09
CA ASP A 83 -0.13 36.28 -25.33
C ASP A 83 1.24 35.65 -25.16
N ALA A 84 2.17 36.34 -24.51
CA ALA A 84 3.52 35.85 -24.21
C ALA A 84 3.46 34.64 -23.25
N ARG A 85 2.57 34.67 -22.25
CA ARG A 85 2.35 33.57 -21.35
C ARG A 85 1.76 32.37 -22.07
N LEU A 86 0.72 32.58 -22.89
CA LEU A 86 0.06 31.49 -23.66
C LEU A 86 1.02 30.88 -24.68
N ALA A 87 1.91 31.65 -25.30
CA ALA A 87 2.93 31.10 -26.18
C ALA A 87 3.93 30.18 -25.47
N ASN A 88 4.25 30.48 -24.21
CA ASN A 88 5.15 29.65 -23.38
C ASN A 88 4.45 28.47 -22.71
N GLU A 89 3.13 28.53 -22.53
CA GLU A 89 2.30 27.48 -21.92
C GLU A 89 1.68 26.52 -22.96
N GLN A 90 2.27 26.39 -24.15
CA GLN A 90 1.78 25.46 -25.17
C GLN A 90 1.85 24.03 -24.67
N ILE A 91 0.70 23.38 -24.59
CA ILE A 91 0.59 21.95 -24.31
C ILE A 91 0.42 21.23 -25.65
N ASP A 92 1.29 20.26 -25.90
CA ASP A 92 1.15 19.38 -27.05
C ASP A 92 -0.05 18.43 -26.84
N VAL A 93 -1.18 18.77 -27.44
CA VAL A 93 -2.42 17.98 -27.38
C VAL A 93 -2.37 16.71 -28.23
N THR A 94 -1.30 16.50 -29.02
CA THR A 94 -1.09 15.25 -29.78
C THR A 94 -0.43 14.17 -28.92
N LEU A 95 0.13 14.54 -27.76
CA LEU A 95 0.61 13.56 -26.80
C LEU A 95 -0.54 12.72 -26.29
N SER A 96 -0.31 11.42 -26.23
CA SER A 96 -1.27 10.48 -25.67
C SER A 96 -1.71 10.92 -24.27
N PRO A 97 -3.00 10.81 -23.91
CA PRO A 97 -3.44 11.03 -22.55
C PRO A 97 -2.63 10.14 -21.59
N ARG A 98 -2.53 10.53 -20.33
CA ARG A 98 -1.82 9.72 -19.32
C ARG A 98 -2.18 8.26 -19.53
N PRO A 99 -1.19 7.35 -19.65
CA PRO A 99 -1.49 5.94 -19.85
C PRO A 99 -2.44 5.48 -18.76
N ALA A 100 -3.49 4.75 -19.14
CA ALA A 100 -4.40 4.15 -18.18
C ALA A 100 -3.57 3.35 -17.18
N ARG A 101 -3.83 3.51 -15.88
CA ARG A 101 -3.15 2.72 -14.85
C ARG A 101 -3.43 1.25 -15.14
N LYS A 102 -2.39 0.48 -15.40
CA LYS A 102 -2.48 -0.97 -15.48
C LYS A 102 -2.83 -1.51 -14.11
N GLY A 103 -3.70 -2.50 -14.03
CA GLY A 103 -3.93 -3.24 -12.81
C GLY A 103 -2.63 -3.93 -12.36
N SER A 104 -2.48 -4.12 -11.05
CA SER A 104 -1.35 -4.84 -10.46
C SER A 104 -1.87 -6.02 -9.65
N ILE A 105 -1.09 -7.11 -9.58
CA ILE A 105 -1.38 -8.22 -8.68
C ILE A 105 -0.95 -7.82 -7.28
N HIS A 106 -1.83 -7.99 -6.30
CA HIS A 106 -1.51 -7.73 -4.91
C HIS A 106 -0.36 -8.63 -4.42
N PRO A 107 0.61 -8.13 -3.61
CA PRO A 107 1.76 -8.93 -3.15
C PRO A 107 1.36 -10.24 -2.46
N ILE A 108 0.27 -10.27 -1.70
CA ILE A 108 -0.24 -11.52 -1.08
C ILE A 108 -0.66 -12.53 -2.15
N SER A 109 -1.39 -12.12 -3.17
CA SER A 109 -1.81 -13.00 -4.27
C SER A 109 -0.59 -13.55 -5.02
N GLN A 110 0.39 -12.68 -5.29
CA GLN A 110 1.63 -13.09 -5.92
C GLN A 110 2.41 -14.10 -5.07
N THR A 111 2.50 -13.86 -3.75
CA THR A 111 3.15 -14.77 -2.81
C THR A 111 2.44 -16.12 -2.77
N LEU A 112 1.11 -16.15 -2.67
CA LEU A 112 0.33 -17.40 -2.67
C LEU A 112 0.56 -18.20 -3.96
N ASP A 113 0.52 -17.56 -5.12
CA ASP A 113 0.77 -18.21 -6.41
C ASP A 113 2.19 -18.81 -6.47
N GLU A 114 3.19 -18.09 -5.96
CA GLU A 114 4.57 -18.57 -5.92
C GLU A 114 4.73 -19.77 -4.97
N LEU A 115 4.12 -19.70 -3.78
CA LEU A 115 4.11 -20.80 -2.81
C LEU A 115 3.48 -22.06 -3.40
N VAL A 116 2.29 -21.90 -4.03
CA VAL A 116 1.62 -23.03 -4.71
C VAL A 116 2.53 -23.64 -5.77
N THR A 117 3.17 -22.81 -6.58
CA THR A 117 4.08 -23.30 -7.63
C THR A 117 5.25 -24.09 -7.06
N ILE A 118 5.91 -23.57 -6.01
CA ILE A 118 7.04 -24.25 -5.35
C ILE A 118 6.62 -25.63 -4.80
N PHE A 119 5.51 -25.68 -4.07
CA PHE A 119 5.07 -26.92 -3.45
C PHE A 119 4.41 -27.90 -4.44
N ALA A 120 3.80 -27.40 -5.53
CA ALA A 120 3.30 -28.26 -6.61
C ALA A 120 4.45 -29.03 -7.27
N ASP A 121 5.60 -28.39 -7.47
CA ASP A 121 6.84 -29.06 -7.97
C ASP A 121 7.32 -30.16 -7.01
N MET A 122 7.01 -30.01 -5.71
CA MET A 122 7.28 -31.03 -4.70
C MET A 122 6.17 -32.10 -4.59
N GLY A 123 5.11 -32.00 -5.42
CA GLY A 123 4.00 -32.96 -5.46
C GLY A 123 2.89 -32.71 -4.45
N PHE A 124 2.77 -31.49 -3.91
CA PHE A 124 1.61 -31.11 -3.10
C PHE A 124 0.43 -30.71 -3.98
N THR A 125 -0.78 -30.95 -3.50
CA THR A 125 -2.04 -30.51 -4.09
C THR A 125 -2.73 -29.52 -3.16
N VAL A 126 -3.49 -28.57 -3.70
CA VAL A 126 -4.22 -27.60 -2.90
C VAL A 126 -5.54 -28.19 -2.42
N ALA A 127 -5.84 -28.01 -1.13
CA ALA A 127 -7.12 -28.36 -0.53
C ALA A 127 -7.77 -27.11 0.07
N ASP A 128 -9.07 -26.96 -0.13
CA ASP A 128 -9.86 -25.81 0.34
C ASP A 128 -10.82 -26.20 1.46
N GLY A 129 -11.22 -25.23 2.26
CA GLY A 129 -12.20 -25.38 3.32
C GLY A 129 -12.81 -24.06 3.76
N PRO A 130 -13.88 -24.10 4.57
CA PRO A 130 -14.63 -22.93 4.97
C PRO A 130 -13.88 -22.03 5.95
N ASP A 131 -14.17 -20.72 5.92
CA ASP A 131 -13.69 -19.74 6.90
C ASP A 131 -14.44 -19.86 8.25
N ILE A 132 -15.71 -20.30 8.20
CA ILE A 132 -16.53 -20.54 9.40
C ILE A 132 -16.46 -22.00 9.78
N GLU A 133 -15.98 -22.26 10.98
CA GLU A 133 -15.71 -23.60 11.48
C GLU A 133 -16.49 -23.92 12.77
N ASP A 134 -16.42 -25.16 13.19
CA ASP A 134 -16.84 -25.61 14.50
C ASP A 134 -15.63 -25.91 15.41
N ASP A 135 -15.92 -26.11 16.70
CA ASP A 135 -14.89 -26.40 17.70
C ASP A 135 -14.14 -27.69 17.40
N PHE A 136 -14.81 -28.69 16.85
CA PHE A 136 -14.19 -30.00 16.58
C PHE A 136 -13.05 -29.86 15.57
N HIS A 137 -13.30 -29.22 14.42
CA HIS A 137 -12.30 -29.08 13.37
C HIS A 137 -11.21 -28.05 13.74
N ASN A 138 -11.57 -26.98 14.47
CA ASN A 138 -10.61 -25.92 14.80
C ASN A 138 -9.71 -26.27 15.99
N PHE A 139 -10.19 -27.08 16.93
CA PHE A 139 -9.48 -27.36 18.17
C PHE A 139 -9.42 -28.84 18.56
N THR A 140 -10.57 -29.50 18.74
CA THR A 140 -10.62 -30.82 19.35
C THR A 140 -9.88 -31.87 18.52
N ALA A 141 -10.11 -31.91 17.20
CA ALA A 141 -9.42 -32.86 16.32
C ALA A 141 -7.91 -32.58 16.22
N LEU A 142 -7.49 -31.34 16.45
CA LEU A 142 -6.09 -30.89 16.49
C LEU A 142 -5.43 -31.03 17.87
N ASN A 143 -6.04 -31.85 18.76
CA ASN A 143 -5.49 -32.18 20.08
C ASN A 143 -5.36 -30.96 21.04
N PHE A 144 -6.14 -29.90 20.85
CA PHE A 144 -6.21 -28.81 21.82
C PHE A 144 -7.03 -29.24 23.05
N PRO A 145 -6.50 -29.14 24.27
CA PRO A 145 -7.29 -29.45 25.47
C PRO A 145 -8.41 -28.42 25.70
N LEU A 146 -9.47 -28.83 26.43
CA LEU A 146 -10.65 -27.99 26.69
C LEU A 146 -10.32 -26.66 27.38
N GLY A 147 -9.31 -26.60 28.22
CA GLY A 147 -8.87 -25.38 28.93
C GLY A 147 -7.73 -24.63 28.24
N HIS A 148 -7.49 -24.84 26.96
CA HIS A 148 -6.40 -24.17 26.25
C HIS A 148 -6.72 -22.69 26.02
N PRO A 149 -5.79 -21.73 26.28
CA PRO A 149 -6.02 -20.28 26.10
C PRO A 149 -6.53 -19.90 24.70
N ALA A 150 -6.06 -20.56 23.65
CA ALA A 150 -6.51 -20.28 22.28
C ALA A 150 -8.02 -20.50 22.04
N ARG A 151 -8.71 -21.20 22.95
CA ARG A 151 -10.17 -21.37 22.90
C ARG A 151 -10.93 -20.22 23.58
N GLU A 152 -10.23 -19.33 24.26
CA GLU A 152 -10.82 -18.18 24.94
C GLU A 152 -11.35 -17.15 23.93
N MET A 153 -12.41 -16.44 24.33
CA MET A 153 -13.03 -15.41 23.49
C MET A 153 -12.10 -14.21 23.21
N HIS A 154 -11.00 -14.11 23.95
CA HIS A 154 -9.99 -13.05 23.73
C HIS A 154 -9.17 -13.30 22.47
N ASP A 155 -8.96 -14.56 22.07
CA ASP A 155 -8.11 -14.92 20.93
C ASP A 155 -8.93 -15.41 19.71
N THR A 156 -10.18 -15.85 19.92
CA THR A 156 -11.02 -16.46 18.89
C THR A 156 -12.33 -15.69 18.69
N PHE A 157 -12.69 -15.39 17.44
CA PHE A 157 -13.98 -14.82 17.10
C PHE A 157 -15.05 -15.89 16.99
N TYR A 158 -15.92 -15.97 17.99
CA TYR A 158 -17.12 -16.82 17.98
C TYR A 158 -18.29 -16.07 17.34
N LEU A 159 -19.06 -16.79 16.52
CA LEU A 159 -20.31 -16.27 15.99
C LEU A 159 -21.40 -16.32 17.06
N PRO A 160 -22.38 -15.41 17.03
CA PRO A 160 -23.55 -15.47 17.92
C PRO A 160 -24.22 -16.84 17.77
N ASN A 161 -24.59 -17.45 18.90
CA ASN A 161 -25.31 -18.70 18.87
C ASN A 161 -26.68 -18.49 18.19
N ASP A 162 -27.07 -19.39 17.31
CA ASP A 162 -28.46 -19.50 16.90
C ASP A 162 -29.23 -20.08 18.10
N GLU A 163 -30.19 -19.30 18.62
CA GLU A 163 -31.04 -19.72 19.78
C GLU A 163 -31.79 -21.02 19.56
N ARG A 164 -31.77 -21.55 18.33
CA ARG A 164 -32.40 -22.83 17.95
C ARG A 164 -31.48 -24.05 18.11
N GLN A 165 -30.22 -23.84 18.51
CA GLN A 165 -29.23 -24.91 18.60
C GLN A 165 -28.66 -24.97 20.01
N GLU A 166 -28.94 -26.06 20.71
CA GLU A 166 -28.42 -26.36 22.07
C GLU A 166 -27.14 -27.21 22.00
N GLY A 167 -26.10 -26.78 22.74
CA GLY A 167 -24.87 -27.55 22.98
C GLY A 167 -23.57 -26.86 22.55
N GLU A 168 -22.49 -27.08 23.29
CA GLU A 168 -21.15 -26.51 23.02
C GLU A 168 -20.56 -26.96 21.67
N ALA A 169 -20.93 -28.15 21.21
CA ALA A 169 -20.49 -28.73 19.94
C ALA A 169 -20.97 -27.93 18.69
N GLN A 170 -21.82 -26.92 18.87
CA GLN A 170 -22.45 -26.18 17.79
C GLN A 170 -21.99 -24.72 17.71
N LYS A 171 -21.09 -24.28 18.61
CA LYS A 171 -20.51 -22.95 18.52
C LYS A 171 -19.71 -22.80 17.23
N LYS A 172 -20.18 -21.93 16.35
CA LYS A 172 -19.42 -21.55 15.14
C LYS A 172 -18.43 -20.46 15.47
N LEU A 173 -17.29 -20.50 14.79
CA LEU A 173 -16.21 -19.55 14.96
C LEU A 173 -15.56 -19.24 13.61
N LEU A 174 -14.85 -18.13 13.53
CA LEU A 174 -13.94 -17.88 12.43
C LEU A 174 -12.63 -18.64 12.67
N ARG A 175 -12.20 -19.45 11.70
CA ARG A 175 -11.03 -20.32 11.86
C ARG A 175 -9.78 -19.54 12.25
N THR A 176 -9.03 -20.04 13.22
CA THR A 176 -7.82 -19.41 13.75
C THR A 176 -6.54 -19.84 13.02
N HIS A 177 -6.63 -20.86 12.20
CA HIS A 177 -5.57 -21.43 11.34
C HIS A 177 -6.19 -22.22 10.18
N THR A 178 -5.39 -22.53 9.17
CA THR A 178 -5.82 -23.32 8.01
C THR A 178 -5.73 -24.83 8.23
N SER A 179 -5.21 -25.28 9.37
CA SER A 179 -5.12 -26.71 9.75
C SER A 179 -6.49 -27.40 9.87
N THR A 180 -7.57 -26.63 10.02
CA THR A 180 -8.96 -27.14 9.97
C THR A 180 -9.24 -27.88 8.66
N VAL A 181 -8.68 -27.37 7.55
CA VAL A 181 -8.81 -27.98 6.23
C VAL A 181 -8.07 -29.33 6.17
N GLN A 182 -6.94 -29.45 6.87
CA GLN A 182 -6.20 -30.71 6.97
C GLN A 182 -7.05 -31.79 7.65
N ILE A 183 -7.75 -31.45 8.74
CA ILE A 183 -8.68 -32.36 9.43
C ILE A 183 -9.81 -32.78 8.49
N ARG A 184 -10.47 -31.82 7.81
CA ARG A 184 -11.54 -32.10 6.85
C ARG A 184 -11.08 -33.05 5.73
N HIS A 185 -9.87 -32.79 5.23
CA HIS A 185 -9.29 -33.63 4.16
C HIS A 185 -9.00 -35.05 4.65
N MET A 186 -8.39 -35.22 5.83
CA MET A 186 -8.09 -36.55 6.40
C MET A 186 -9.33 -37.34 6.76
N LEU A 187 -10.44 -36.72 7.17
CA LEU A 187 -11.72 -37.37 7.43
C LEU A 187 -12.37 -37.93 6.16
N GLN A 188 -12.06 -37.38 5.00
CA GLN A 188 -12.69 -37.75 3.72
C GLN A 188 -11.76 -38.58 2.82
N ASN A 189 -10.45 -38.50 3.01
CA ASN A 189 -9.46 -39.11 2.13
C ASN A 189 -8.50 -40.02 2.91
N LYS A 190 -8.17 -41.14 2.31
CA LYS A 190 -7.18 -42.05 2.87
C LYS A 190 -5.77 -41.69 2.44
N PRO A 191 -4.75 -41.93 3.29
CA PRO A 191 -3.36 -41.80 2.92
C PRO A 191 -2.98 -42.65 1.68
N PRO A 192 -1.98 -42.24 0.88
CA PRO A 192 -1.07 -41.11 1.15
C PRO A 192 -1.73 -39.74 0.90
N VAL A 193 -1.49 -38.78 1.81
CA VAL A 193 -1.98 -37.42 1.73
C VAL A 193 -0.78 -36.46 1.60
N LYS A 194 -0.83 -35.52 0.67
CA LYS A 194 0.18 -34.48 0.51
C LYS A 194 -0.47 -33.20 -0.02
N ILE A 195 -0.86 -32.34 0.92
CA ILE A 195 -1.71 -31.18 0.61
C ILE A 195 -1.17 -29.88 1.19
N LEU A 196 -1.56 -28.78 0.52
CA LEU A 196 -1.49 -27.41 1.03
C LEU A 196 -2.89 -26.91 1.34
N CYS A 197 -3.05 -26.29 2.48
CA CYS A 197 -4.26 -25.61 2.89
C CYS A 197 -3.92 -24.12 3.05
N MET A 198 -4.62 -23.23 2.36
CA MET A 198 -4.33 -21.81 2.42
C MET A 198 -5.60 -20.98 2.50
N GLY A 199 -5.51 -19.80 3.06
CA GLY A 199 -6.60 -18.86 3.12
C GLY A 199 -6.53 -17.91 4.29
N ARG A 200 -7.59 -17.14 4.47
CA ARG A 200 -7.72 -16.20 5.58
C ARG A 200 -7.92 -16.95 6.89
N VAL A 201 -7.32 -16.41 7.93
CA VAL A 201 -7.48 -16.84 9.32
C VAL A 201 -7.71 -15.62 10.20
N TYR A 202 -8.30 -15.83 11.37
CA TYR A 202 -8.87 -14.75 12.17
C TYR A 202 -8.43 -14.92 13.62
N ARG A 203 -7.83 -13.88 14.19
CA ARG A 203 -7.41 -13.82 15.60
C ARG A 203 -7.72 -12.46 16.18
N SER A 204 -8.14 -12.40 17.43
CA SER A 204 -8.42 -11.13 18.11
C SER A 204 -7.11 -10.48 18.58
N ASP A 205 -6.27 -10.07 17.64
CA ASP A 205 -4.97 -9.46 17.90
C ASP A 205 -4.72 -8.27 16.96
N TRP A 206 -4.13 -7.19 17.49
CA TRP A 206 -3.90 -5.96 16.72
C TRP A 206 -2.65 -5.21 17.19
N ASP A 207 -1.54 -5.33 16.44
CA ASP A 207 -0.34 -4.51 16.60
C ASP A 207 0.38 -4.30 15.24
N MET A 208 1.63 -3.83 15.24
CA MET A 208 2.41 -3.64 14.00
C MET A 208 2.74 -4.95 13.28
N THR A 209 2.64 -6.07 13.96
CA THR A 209 2.98 -7.41 13.46
C THR A 209 1.78 -8.34 13.39
N HIS A 210 0.61 -7.92 13.90
CA HIS A 210 -0.62 -8.69 13.94
C HIS A 210 -1.81 -7.86 13.46
N THR A 211 -2.68 -8.52 12.70
CA THR A 211 -3.97 -7.99 12.26
C THR A 211 -5.06 -9.03 12.55
N PRO A 212 -6.32 -8.60 12.78
CA PRO A 212 -7.43 -9.52 13.04
C PRO A 212 -7.66 -10.55 11.93
N VAL A 213 -7.24 -10.22 10.72
CA VAL A 213 -7.31 -11.07 9.53
C VAL A 213 -5.93 -11.12 8.90
N PHE A 214 -5.43 -12.31 8.61
CA PHE A 214 -4.21 -12.53 7.85
C PHE A 214 -4.32 -13.82 7.04
N HIS A 215 -3.35 -14.08 6.16
CA HIS A 215 -3.32 -15.29 5.36
C HIS A 215 -2.32 -16.29 5.94
N GLN A 216 -2.76 -17.53 6.05
CA GLN A 216 -1.91 -18.63 6.47
C GLN A 216 -1.87 -19.70 5.38
N MET A 217 -0.74 -20.37 5.27
CA MET A 217 -0.58 -21.56 4.47
C MET A 217 -0.01 -22.68 5.34
N ASP A 218 -0.71 -23.81 5.37
CA ASP A 218 -0.29 -25.02 6.06
C ASP A 218 -0.04 -26.13 5.06
N GLY A 219 0.99 -26.92 5.27
CA GLY A 219 1.27 -28.13 4.54
C GLY A 219 1.08 -29.36 5.42
N LEU A 220 0.58 -30.44 4.83
CA LEU A 220 0.40 -31.73 5.49
C LEU A 220 0.88 -32.86 4.59
N VAL A 221 1.65 -33.77 5.17
CA VAL A 221 2.00 -35.05 4.55
C VAL A 221 1.66 -36.18 5.54
N ILE A 222 0.87 -37.17 5.09
CA ILE A 222 0.58 -38.39 5.86
C ILE A 222 0.93 -39.57 4.98
N ASP A 223 1.79 -40.47 5.49
CA ASP A 223 2.24 -41.67 4.81
C ASP A 223 2.70 -42.72 5.87
N LYS A 224 3.10 -43.92 5.43
CA LYS A 224 3.61 -44.97 6.30
C LYS A 224 5.07 -44.79 6.73
N ALA A 225 5.87 -44.08 5.95
CA ALA A 225 7.33 -43.98 6.14
C ALA A 225 7.86 -42.55 6.35
N THR A 226 6.98 -41.59 6.57
CA THR A 226 7.35 -40.17 6.75
C THR A 226 8.06 -39.96 8.10
N HIS A 227 9.11 -39.15 8.14
CA HIS A 227 9.88 -38.84 9.33
C HIS A 227 10.43 -37.41 9.32
N MET A 228 11.00 -36.95 10.43
CA MET A 228 11.50 -35.58 10.63
C MET A 228 12.56 -35.16 9.57
N GLY A 229 13.32 -36.10 9.03
CA GLY A 229 14.26 -35.81 7.93
C GLY A 229 13.56 -35.37 6.65
N HIS A 230 12.42 -35.98 6.31
CA HIS A 230 11.60 -35.57 5.17
C HIS A 230 11.04 -34.15 5.36
N LEU A 231 10.54 -33.83 6.57
CA LEU A 231 10.10 -32.48 6.92
C LEU A 231 11.21 -31.45 6.72
N LYS A 232 12.41 -31.71 7.30
CA LYS A 232 13.54 -30.81 7.17
C LYS A 232 13.97 -30.60 5.72
N GLY A 233 14.07 -31.68 4.93
CA GLY A 233 14.40 -31.61 3.51
C GLY A 233 13.41 -30.75 2.74
N CYS A 234 12.12 -31.04 2.88
CA CYS A 234 11.03 -30.29 2.25
C CYS A 234 11.10 -28.78 2.56
N LEU A 235 11.28 -28.42 3.83
CA LEU A 235 11.33 -27.01 4.24
C LEU A 235 12.62 -26.30 3.80
N MET A 236 13.74 -26.99 3.79
CA MET A 236 15.00 -26.44 3.28
C MET A 236 14.93 -26.16 1.77
N ASP A 237 14.37 -27.06 1.00
CA ASP A 237 14.16 -26.88 -0.44
C ASP A 237 13.17 -25.75 -0.72
N PHE A 238 12.11 -25.67 0.08
CA PHE A 238 11.14 -24.57 0.02
C PHE A 238 11.81 -23.20 0.21
N VAL A 239 12.55 -22.97 1.30
CA VAL A 239 13.11 -21.64 1.59
C VAL A 239 14.20 -21.23 0.60
N ARG A 240 15.00 -22.18 0.12
CA ARG A 240 15.97 -21.93 -0.94
C ARG A 240 15.27 -21.48 -2.22
N ALA A 241 14.22 -22.17 -2.58
CA ALA A 241 13.45 -21.86 -3.77
C ALA A 241 12.72 -20.51 -3.65
N TYR A 242 12.14 -20.21 -2.50
CA TYR A 242 11.36 -18.98 -2.29
C TYR A 242 12.23 -17.73 -2.18
N PHE A 243 13.35 -17.79 -1.43
CA PHE A 243 14.27 -16.67 -1.28
C PHE A 243 15.34 -16.60 -2.37
N GLU A 244 15.42 -17.61 -3.22
CA GLU A 244 16.41 -17.71 -4.32
C GLU A 244 17.87 -17.64 -3.82
N ILE A 245 18.14 -18.26 -2.65
CA ILE A 245 19.46 -18.30 -2.00
C ILE A 245 19.84 -19.77 -1.75
N ASP A 246 20.83 -20.31 -2.47
CA ASP A 246 21.22 -21.70 -2.38
C ASP A 246 21.78 -22.08 -1.00
N ASP A 247 22.63 -21.23 -0.43
CA ASP A 247 23.29 -21.44 0.87
C ASP A 247 22.57 -20.68 2.00
N LEU A 248 21.23 -20.56 1.95
CA LEU A 248 20.47 -19.89 2.98
C LEU A 248 20.69 -20.58 4.34
N PRO A 249 21.21 -19.85 5.36
CA PRO A 249 21.35 -20.42 6.69
C PRO A 249 20.00 -20.69 7.31
N VAL A 250 19.80 -21.94 7.74
CA VAL A 250 18.55 -22.41 8.37
C VAL A 250 18.89 -23.09 9.69
N ARG A 251 18.05 -22.89 10.70
CA ARG A 251 18.07 -23.68 11.93
C ARG A 251 16.66 -24.07 12.35
N PHE A 252 16.57 -25.21 13.01
CA PHE A 252 15.33 -25.68 13.65
C PHE A 252 15.52 -25.61 15.17
N ARG A 253 14.58 -24.95 15.82
CA ARG A 253 14.53 -24.88 17.29
C ARG A 253 13.38 -25.72 17.81
N PRO A 254 13.56 -26.51 18.89
CA PRO A 254 12.44 -27.17 19.56
C PRO A 254 11.37 -26.16 19.96
N SER A 255 10.10 -26.55 19.75
CA SER A 255 8.93 -25.77 20.13
C SER A 255 7.82 -26.70 20.61
N PHE A 256 6.67 -26.15 20.92
CA PHE A 256 5.50 -26.92 21.33
C PHE A 256 4.25 -26.44 20.56
N PHE A 257 3.57 -27.41 19.95
CA PHE A 257 2.24 -27.24 19.39
C PHE A 257 1.37 -28.43 19.78
N PRO A 258 0.07 -28.25 20.14
CA PRO A 258 -0.77 -29.35 20.56
C PRO A 258 -0.92 -30.46 19.52
N PHE A 259 -0.83 -30.11 18.24
CA PHE A 259 -1.08 -30.98 17.09
C PHE A 259 0.17 -31.62 16.49
N THR A 260 1.37 -31.34 17.04
CA THR A 260 2.64 -31.95 16.57
C THR A 260 3.53 -32.38 17.73
N GLU A 261 4.22 -33.54 17.55
CA GLU A 261 5.24 -34.07 18.47
C GLU A 261 6.22 -34.98 17.73
N PRO A 262 7.54 -34.65 17.64
CA PRO A 262 8.17 -33.41 18.11
C PRO A 262 7.76 -32.19 17.27
N SER A 263 7.73 -31.02 17.93
CA SER A 263 7.48 -29.72 17.28
C SER A 263 8.76 -28.93 17.15
N ALA A 264 8.84 -28.09 16.13
CA ALA A 264 9.96 -27.19 15.90
C ALA A 264 9.50 -25.87 15.24
N GLU A 265 10.26 -24.83 15.45
CA GLU A 265 10.19 -23.60 14.67
C GLU A 265 11.42 -23.52 13.77
N MET A 266 11.21 -23.01 12.56
CA MET A 266 12.26 -22.83 11.59
C MET A 266 12.63 -21.35 11.48
N ASP A 267 13.91 -21.08 11.69
CA ASP A 267 14.51 -19.75 11.52
C ASP A 267 15.42 -19.72 10.30
N ILE A 268 15.46 -18.57 9.62
CA ILE A 268 16.43 -18.26 8.58
C ILE A 268 17.42 -17.20 9.06
N GLY A 269 18.64 -17.28 8.54
CA GLY A 269 19.71 -16.34 8.84
C GLY A 269 19.49 -14.98 8.18
N CYS A 270 19.73 -13.91 8.94
CA CYS A 270 19.58 -12.54 8.46
C CYS A 270 20.60 -11.59 9.11
N SER A 271 20.66 -10.35 8.60
CA SER A 271 21.38 -9.23 9.23
C SER A 271 20.47 -8.00 9.27
N ARG A 272 20.62 -7.22 10.34
CA ARG A 272 19.99 -5.89 10.47
C ARG A 272 21.05 -4.78 10.62
N LYS A 273 22.29 -5.08 10.30
CA LYS A 273 23.36 -4.08 10.20
C LYS A 273 23.03 -3.19 9.00
N ASP A 274 23.35 -1.96 9.01
CA ASP A 274 23.10 -0.99 7.92
C ASP A 274 21.64 -0.49 7.76
N GLY A 275 20.79 -0.66 8.78
CA GLY A 275 19.43 -0.09 8.80
C GLY A 275 18.39 -0.82 7.95
N GLY A 276 18.76 -1.93 7.27
CA GLY A 276 17.87 -2.76 6.47
C GLY A 276 17.93 -4.23 6.86
N LEU A 277 16.86 -4.98 6.54
CA LEU A 277 16.86 -6.43 6.69
C LEU A 277 17.50 -7.10 5.47
N LYS A 278 18.58 -7.85 5.68
CA LYS A 278 19.24 -8.65 4.64
C LYS A 278 19.13 -10.13 4.97
N ILE A 279 18.44 -10.89 4.13
CA ILE A 279 18.29 -12.35 4.25
C ILE A 279 19.57 -13.04 3.76
N GLY A 280 19.90 -14.20 4.36
CA GLY A 280 21.06 -15.02 3.99
C GLY A 280 22.33 -14.74 4.82
N ALA A 281 22.34 -13.74 5.67
CA ALA A 281 23.42 -13.48 6.61
C ALA A 281 23.33 -14.39 7.84
N ARG A 282 24.46 -14.48 8.62
CA ARG A 282 24.54 -15.32 9.83
C ARG A 282 24.63 -14.53 11.14
N ASP A 283 24.30 -13.23 11.08
CA ASP A 283 24.43 -12.35 12.24
C ASP A 283 23.25 -12.47 13.21
N SER A 284 22.08 -12.78 12.69
CA SER A 284 20.83 -12.87 13.44
C SER A 284 19.92 -13.94 12.83
N TRP A 285 18.86 -14.25 13.54
CA TRP A 285 17.90 -15.28 13.14
C TRP A 285 16.49 -14.72 13.16
N LEU A 286 15.70 -15.16 12.18
CA LEU A 286 14.32 -14.74 12.03
C LEU A 286 13.44 -15.95 11.83
N GLU A 287 12.50 -16.16 12.74
CA GLU A 287 11.49 -17.20 12.64
C GLU A 287 10.56 -16.93 11.46
N ILE A 288 10.28 -17.98 10.67
CA ILE A 288 9.42 -17.89 9.49
C ILE A 288 8.22 -18.83 9.54
N LEU A 289 8.33 -19.98 10.22
CA LEU A 289 7.26 -20.97 10.28
C LEU A 289 7.39 -21.90 11.48
N GLY A 290 6.26 -22.47 11.88
CA GLY A 290 6.18 -23.62 12.80
C GLY A 290 6.01 -24.93 12.03
N CYS A 291 6.54 -26.03 12.57
CA CYS A 291 6.45 -27.35 11.95
C CYS A 291 6.60 -28.48 12.98
N GLY A 292 6.30 -29.70 12.56
CA GLY A 292 6.52 -30.88 13.41
C GLY A 292 5.96 -32.15 12.81
N MET A 293 6.20 -33.28 13.51
CA MET A 293 5.53 -34.53 13.19
C MET A 293 4.10 -34.48 13.71
N VAL A 294 3.14 -34.93 12.92
CA VAL A 294 1.73 -34.90 13.31
C VAL A 294 1.51 -35.78 14.56
N HIS A 295 0.87 -35.19 15.55
CA HIS A 295 0.61 -35.90 16.83
C HIS A 295 -0.27 -37.12 16.61
N PRO A 296 0.04 -38.28 17.24
CA PRO A 296 -0.76 -39.53 17.08
C PRO A 296 -2.25 -39.33 17.35
N ASN A 297 -2.62 -38.51 18.32
CA ASN A 297 -4.02 -38.21 18.61
C ASN A 297 -4.74 -37.54 17.44
N VAL A 298 -4.06 -36.67 16.68
CA VAL A 298 -4.65 -36.02 15.49
C VAL A 298 -4.95 -37.07 14.42
N ILE A 299 -4.02 -37.98 14.19
CA ILE A 299 -4.21 -39.11 13.26
C ILE A 299 -5.41 -39.96 13.69
N ALA A 300 -5.47 -40.32 14.97
CA ALA A 300 -6.58 -41.13 15.55
C ALA A 300 -7.93 -40.37 15.48
N ASN A 301 -7.95 -39.07 15.78
CA ASN A 301 -9.15 -38.21 15.69
C ASN A 301 -9.72 -38.13 14.26
N CYS A 302 -8.88 -38.33 13.26
CA CYS A 302 -9.30 -38.43 11.86
C CYS A 302 -9.67 -39.87 11.41
N GLY A 303 -9.72 -40.82 12.32
CA GLY A 303 -10.10 -42.21 12.01
C GLY A 303 -9.00 -43.04 11.34
N LEU A 304 -7.75 -42.61 11.42
CA LEU A 304 -6.57 -43.30 10.90
C LEU A 304 -5.83 -44.00 12.05
N ASP A 305 -5.15 -45.15 11.75
CA ASP A 305 -4.34 -45.85 12.75
C ASP A 305 -2.95 -45.17 12.90
N PRO A 306 -2.63 -44.61 14.08
CA PRO A 306 -1.33 -43.94 14.30
C PRO A 306 -0.15 -44.92 14.37
N ASN A 307 -0.39 -46.25 14.46
CA ASN A 307 0.65 -47.26 14.36
C ASN A 307 1.01 -47.59 12.91
N GLU A 308 0.11 -47.32 11.97
CA GLU A 308 0.31 -47.58 10.54
C GLU A 308 0.77 -46.32 9.82
N TYR A 309 0.23 -45.15 10.21
CA TYR A 309 0.46 -43.89 9.55
C TYR A 309 1.17 -42.87 10.45
N GLN A 310 2.05 -42.13 9.86
CA GLN A 310 2.70 -40.95 10.45
C GLN A 310 2.81 -39.85 9.43
N GLY A 311 3.11 -38.63 9.87
CA GLY A 311 3.19 -37.50 8.95
C GLY A 311 3.88 -36.32 9.55
N PHE A 312 4.08 -35.31 8.73
CA PHE A 312 4.52 -34.01 9.18
C PHE A 312 3.58 -32.91 8.71
N ALA A 313 3.57 -31.81 9.46
CA ALA A 313 2.87 -30.59 9.12
C ALA A 313 3.78 -29.38 9.34
N PHE A 314 3.48 -28.30 8.61
CA PHE A 314 4.10 -26.99 8.79
C PHE A 314 3.08 -25.90 8.48
N GLY A 315 3.24 -24.72 9.11
CA GLY A 315 2.37 -23.58 8.90
C GLY A 315 3.13 -22.28 8.91
N MET A 316 2.79 -21.36 8.00
CA MET A 316 3.42 -20.06 7.87
C MET A 316 2.41 -18.95 7.58
N GLY A 317 2.67 -17.76 8.13
CA GLY A 317 1.95 -16.51 7.76
C GLY A 317 2.44 -15.98 6.42
N VAL A 318 1.52 -15.83 5.47
CA VAL A 318 1.85 -15.41 4.09
C VAL A 318 2.37 -13.97 4.07
N GLU A 319 1.77 -13.08 4.85
CA GLU A 319 2.23 -11.70 4.99
C GLU A 319 3.66 -11.63 5.48
N ARG A 320 4.02 -12.45 6.48
CA ARG A 320 5.36 -12.45 7.07
C ARG A 320 6.44 -12.78 6.04
N ILE A 321 6.25 -13.83 5.25
CA ILE A 321 7.22 -14.19 4.21
C ILE A 321 7.22 -13.21 3.05
N ALA A 322 6.07 -12.62 2.70
CA ALA A 322 5.98 -11.54 1.72
C ALA A 322 6.72 -10.28 2.19
N MET A 323 6.54 -9.87 3.47
CA MET A 323 7.29 -8.76 4.06
C MET A 323 8.80 -8.96 3.95
N LEU A 324 9.27 -10.19 4.19
CA LEU A 324 10.69 -10.51 4.13
C LEU A 324 11.25 -10.48 2.71
N LYS A 325 10.49 -10.99 1.74
CA LYS A 325 10.91 -11.03 0.33
C LYS A 325 10.90 -9.65 -0.33
N TYR A 326 9.86 -8.87 -0.07
CA TYR A 326 9.64 -7.57 -0.72
C TYR A 326 10.12 -6.37 0.11
N GLY A 327 10.64 -6.59 1.33
CA GLY A 327 11.10 -5.52 2.21
C GLY A 327 9.98 -4.61 2.74
N ILE A 328 8.77 -5.15 2.92
CA ILE A 328 7.61 -4.40 3.42
C ILE A 328 7.73 -4.28 4.95
N PRO A 329 7.76 -3.05 5.51
CA PRO A 329 8.07 -2.86 6.92
C PRO A 329 6.89 -3.08 7.88
N ASP A 330 5.65 -2.97 7.39
CA ASP A 330 4.44 -2.98 8.22
C ASP A 330 3.37 -3.87 7.59
N LEU A 331 2.88 -4.84 8.36
CA LEU A 331 1.89 -5.81 7.93
C LEU A 331 0.54 -5.16 7.59
N ARG A 332 0.17 -4.07 8.28
CA ARG A 332 -1.10 -3.37 8.09
C ARG A 332 -1.23 -2.79 6.68
N SER A 333 -0.11 -2.45 6.05
CA SER A 333 -0.07 -1.92 4.68
C SER A 333 -0.71 -2.85 3.63
N PHE A 334 -0.74 -4.15 3.86
CA PHE A 334 -1.41 -5.10 2.96
C PHE A 334 -2.93 -4.90 2.92
N PHE A 335 -3.52 -4.30 3.95
CA PHE A 335 -4.97 -4.18 4.12
C PHE A 335 -5.49 -2.73 3.99
N GLU A 336 -4.60 -1.73 3.93
CA GLU A 336 -4.97 -0.31 3.88
C GLU A 336 -5.51 0.16 2.51
N SER A 337 -5.38 -0.65 1.45
CA SER A 337 -5.82 -0.33 0.08
C SER A 337 -5.24 0.98 -0.49
N ASP A 338 -4.06 1.42 -0.03
CA ASP A 338 -3.38 2.60 -0.59
C ASP A 338 -2.90 2.30 -2.01
N THR A 339 -3.46 3.02 -2.98
CA THR A 339 -3.13 2.81 -4.40
C THR A 339 -1.69 3.16 -4.76
N ARG A 340 -1.00 4.00 -3.98
CA ARG A 340 0.42 4.32 -4.15
C ARG A 340 1.27 3.12 -3.74
N TRP A 341 0.94 2.51 -2.61
CA TRP A 341 1.57 1.31 -2.10
C TRP A 341 1.37 0.14 -3.07
N LEU A 342 0.13 -0.08 -3.54
CA LEU A 342 -0.19 -1.12 -4.54
C LEU A 342 0.54 -0.88 -5.87
N SER A 343 0.75 0.36 -6.28
CA SER A 343 1.53 0.69 -7.48
C SER A 343 3.02 0.43 -7.30
N HIS A 344 3.54 0.48 -6.07
CA HIS A 344 4.95 0.26 -5.76
C HIS A 344 5.27 -1.24 -5.59
N TYR A 345 4.46 -1.95 -4.81
CA TYR A 345 4.71 -3.36 -4.47
C TYR A 345 3.94 -4.35 -5.34
N GLY A 346 2.91 -3.92 -6.06
CA GLY A 346 2.12 -4.80 -6.92
C GLY A 346 2.91 -5.27 -8.15
N ALA A 347 2.77 -6.56 -8.48
CA ALA A 347 3.42 -7.15 -9.64
C ALA A 347 2.67 -6.86 -10.95
N ASP A 348 3.42 -6.67 -12.04
CA ASP A 348 2.82 -6.64 -13.39
C ASP A 348 2.29 -8.05 -13.73
N PRO A 349 0.99 -8.18 -14.08
CA PRO A 349 0.40 -9.45 -14.48
C PRO A 349 1.12 -10.16 -15.63
N LEU A 350 1.82 -9.40 -16.48
CA LEU A 350 2.57 -9.93 -17.62
C LEU A 350 4.00 -10.34 -17.28
N ASN A 351 4.55 -9.88 -16.16
CA ASN A 351 5.91 -10.18 -15.69
C ASN A 351 5.92 -11.20 -14.55
N ARG A 352 4.99 -12.15 -14.54
CA ARG A 352 5.03 -13.23 -13.55
C ARG A 352 6.30 -14.04 -13.72
N PRO A 353 7.04 -14.32 -12.63
CA PRO A 353 8.13 -15.27 -12.67
C PRO A 353 7.57 -16.64 -13.08
N ASN A 354 7.85 -17.04 -14.30
CA ASN A 354 7.47 -18.36 -14.79
C ASN A 354 8.67 -19.29 -14.61
N ARG A 355 8.62 -20.17 -13.63
CA ARG A 355 9.67 -21.18 -13.40
C ARG A 355 9.84 -22.16 -14.54
N ALA A 356 8.85 -22.30 -15.42
CA ALA A 356 8.94 -23.16 -16.60
C ALA A 356 9.95 -22.66 -17.65
N THR A 357 10.54 -21.48 -17.48
CA THR A 357 11.50 -20.87 -18.42
C THR A 357 12.93 -20.75 -17.87
N LYS A 358 13.25 -21.43 -16.75
CA LYS A 358 14.65 -21.60 -16.29
C LYS A 358 15.25 -22.89 -16.78
#